data_d02cd25543b5dc219750d8db6e1db245
#
_entry.id   d02cd25543b5dc219750d8db6e1db245
#
_cell.length_a   1.000
_cell.length_b   1.000
_cell.length_c   1.000
_cell.angle_alpha   90.00
_cell.angle_beta   90.00
_cell.angle_gamma   90.00
#
_symmetry.space_group_name_H-M   'P 1'
#
loop_
_entity.id
_entity.type
_entity.pdbx_description
1 polymer ?
#
loop_
_entity_poly.entity_id
_entity_poly.type
_entity_poly.pdbx_seq_one_letter_code
_entity_poly.pdbx_strand_id
1 'polypeptide(L)'
;MTKLYLVRHGETVDNVNRIMQGQTQGELTAVGVSQAEALAEQMAGLPLDAIVASDLKRAVDTAAATARRRGMEVLTTPLLRERDWGGFTGRYIPDLKDEKWPDDIESLDHLKLRAEKFISFVHDTYPGKRVLAVGHGIINKAIQSVYYNLEMKDVKPMANAEIRVLDL
;
A
#
# COMPACT_ATOMS: atom_id res chain seq x y z
N MET A 1 13.09 15.37 -10.10
CA MET A 1 13.01 14.11 -9.33
C MET A 1 11.79 14.15 -8.44
N THR A 2 10.92 13.17 -8.55
CA THR A 2 9.69 13.07 -7.76
C THR A 2 9.99 12.29 -6.48
N LYS A 3 9.61 12.84 -5.32
CA LYS A 3 9.81 12.15 -4.04
C LYS A 3 8.52 11.43 -3.64
N LEU A 4 8.59 10.12 -3.56
CA LEU A 4 7.47 9.26 -3.20
C LEU A 4 7.63 8.77 -1.76
N TYR A 5 6.68 9.14 -0.90
CA TYR A 5 6.54 8.59 0.45
C TYR A 5 5.57 7.42 0.37
N LEU A 6 6.13 6.21 0.26
CA LEU A 6 5.36 4.98 0.13
C LEU A 6 5.02 4.44 1.51
N VAL A 7 3.74 4.23 1.78
CA VAL A 7 3.22 3.84 3.09
C VAL A 7 2.36 2.59 2.96
N ARG A 8 2.48 1.67 3.90
CA ARG A 8 1.53 0.58 4.10
C ARG A 8 0.40 1.05 4.99
N HIS A 9 -0.85 0.69 4.66
CA HIS A 9 -2.03 1.04 5.48
C HIS A 9 -1.86 0.64 6.94
N GLY A 10 -2.64 1.24 7.82
CA GLY A 10 -2.69 0.94 9.25
C GLY A 10 -3.25 -0.46 9.55
N GLU A 11 -3.08 -0.91 10.78
CA GLU A 11 -3.56 -2.21 11.24
C GLU A 11 -5.06 -2.37 11.00
N THR A 12 -5.45 -3.53 10.48
CA THR A 12 -6.85 -3.89 10.23
C THR A 12 -7.29 -5.03 11.14
N VAL A 13 -8.62 -5.19 11.26
CA VAL A 13 -9.22 -6.34 11.96
C VAL A 13 -8.70 -7.65 11.38
N ASP A 14 -8.61 -7.74 10.05
CA ASP A 14 -8.09 -8.94 9.38
C ASP A 14 -6.60 -9.16 9.61
N ASN A 15 -5.79 -8.11 9.80
CA ASN A 15 -4.40 -8.25 10.22
C ASN A 15 -4.32 -8.95 11.59
N VAL A 16 -5.11 -8.49 12.56
CA VAL A 16 -5.14 -9.08 13.92
C VAL A 16 -5.61 -10.53 13.87
N ASN A 17 -6.63 -10.81 13.08
CA ASN A 17 -7.23 -12.15 12.95
C ASN A 17 -6.46 -13.06 11.99
N ARG A 18 -5.42 -12.56 11.34
CA ARG A 18 -4.58 -13.29 10.38
C ARG A 18 -5.38 -13.84 9.21
N ILE A 19 -6.29 -13.01 8.69
CA ILE A 19 -7.12 -13.32 7.51
C ILE A 19 -6.45 -12.74 6.27
N MET A 20 -6.44 -13.52 5.18
CA MET A 20 -5.93 -13.08 3.89
C MET A 20 -6.90 -12.06 3.30
N GLN A 21 -6.50 -10.80 3.24
CA GLN A 21 -7.40 -9.72 2.83
C GLN A 21 -7.54 -9.57 1.32
N GLY A 22 -6.43 -9.73 0.59
CA GLY A 22 -6.44 -9.52 -0.86
C GLY A 22 -7.06 -8.17 -1.21
N GLN A 23 -8.05 -8.18 -2.09
CA GLN A 23 -8.73 -6.97 -2.55
C GLN A 23 -10.08 -6.72 -1.84
N THR A 24 -10.30 -7.26 -0.66
CA THR A 24 -11.42 -6.87 0.20
C THR A 24 -11.18 -5.47 0.78
N GLN A 25 -12.24 -4.82 1.25
CA GLN A 25 -12.15 -3.44 1.75
C GLN A 25 -11.31 -3.34 3.02
N GLY A 26 -11.56 -4.19 3.99
CA GLY A 26 -10.91 -4.17 5.29
C GLY A 26 -11.39 -3.01 6.17
N GLU A 27 -11.06 -3.08 7.46
CA GLU A 27 -11.41 -2.04 8.41
C GLU A 27 -10.26 -1.83 9.39
N LEU A 28 -9.88 -0.58 9.62
CA LEU A 28 -8.85 -0.24 10.59
C LEU A 28 -9.32 -0.57 12.00
N THR A 29 -8.43 -1.14 12.81
CA THR A 29 -8.63 -1.23 14.26
C THR A 29 -8.42 0.14 14.91
N ALA A 30 -8.73 0.26 16.21
CA ALA A 30 -8.39 1.46 16.97
C ALA A 30 -6.88 1.75 16.90
N VAL A 31 -6.03 0.71 16.91
CA VAL A 31 -4.58 0.85 16.72
C VAL A 31 -4.28 1.39 15.31
N GLY A 32 -4.94 0.86 14.28
CA GLY A 32 -4.78 1.32 12.90
C GLY A 32 -5.18 2.78 12.73
N VAL A 33 -6.26 3.21 13.38
CA VAL A 33 -6.67 4.63 13.39
C VAL A 33 -5.59 5.49 14.05
N SER A 34 -5.05 5.05 15.19
CA SER A 34 -3.95 5.76 15.86
C SER A 34 -2.70 5.83 14.99
N GLN A 35 -2.39 4.77 14.24
CA GLN A 35 -1.28 4.75 13.29
C GLN A 35 -1.48 5.75 12.15
N ALA A 36 -2.70 5.87 11.64
CA ALA A 36 -3.04 6.86 10.60
C ALA A 36 -2.88 8.29 11.13
N GLU A 37 -3.30 8.57 12.36
CA GLU A 37 -3.10 9.88 12.99
C GLU A 37 -1.62 10.17 13.26
N ALA A 38 -0.85 9.17 13.70
CA ALA A 38 0.60 9.32 13.90
C ALA A 38 1.33 9.58 12.57
N LEU A 39 0.89 8.94 11.49
CA LEU A 39 1.39 9.23 10.13
C LEU A 39 1.12 10.68 9.76
N ALA A 40 -0.10 11.18 10.00
CA ALA A 40 -0.45 12.57 9.73
C ALA A 40 0.45 13.55 10.51
N GLU A 41 0.73 13.25 11.77
CA GLU A 41 1.66 14.02 12.59
C GLU A 41 3.08 13.99 12.03
N GLN A 42 3.56 12.81 11.68
CA GLN A 42 4.90 12.61 11.12
C GLN A 42 5.09 13.37 9.80
N MET A 43 4.03 13.45 8.98
CA MET A 43 4.06 14.15 7.70
C MET A 43 3.84 15.66 7.82
N ALA A 44 3.40 16.17 8.97
CA ALA A 44 2.96 17.55 9.14
C ALA A 44 4.01 18.60 8.77
N GLY A 45 5.29 18.32 9.03
CA GLY A 45 6.40 19.20 8.73
C GLY A 45 6.95 19.11 7.31
N LEU A 46 6.43 18.18 6.50
CA LEU A 46 6.93 17.94 5.15
C LEU A 46 5.97 18.56 4.12
N PRO A 47 6.49 19.26 3.10
CA PRO A 47 5.64 19.72 2.01
C PRO A 47 5.15 18.51 1.19
N LEU A 48 3.84 18.42 0.97
CA LEU A 48 3.21 17.45 0.09
C LEU A 48 2.44 18.16 -1.00
N ASP A 49 2.55 17.66 -2.21
CA ASP A 49 1.83 18.17 -3.38
C ASP A 49 0.62 17.32 -3.73
N ALA A 50 0.64 16.02 -3.39
CA ALA A 50 -0.44 15.09 -3.67
C ALA A 50 -0.49 13.95 -2.67
N ILE A 51 -1.69 13.39 -2.48
CA ILE A 51 -1.94 12.19 -1.67
C ILE A 51 -2.69 11.21 -2.57
N VAL A 52 -2.08 10.04 -2.76
CA VAL A 52 -2.62 8.95 -3.57
C VAL A 52 -2.82 7.73 -2.67
N ALA A 53 -3.87 6.98 -2.87
CA ALA A 53 -4.11 5.74 -2.11
C ALA A 53 -4.68 4.66 -3.02
N SER A 54 -4.47 3.40 -2.63
CA SER A 54 -5.31 2.31 -3.12
C SER A 54 -6.78 2.67 -2.88
N ASP A 55 -7.66 2.25 -3.77
CA ASP A 55 -9.10 2.47 -3.63
C ASP A 55 -9.78 1.53 -2.62
N LEU A 56 -9.03 0.65 -1.97
CA LEU A 56 -9.53 -0.17 -0.88
C LEU A 56 -9.63 0.64 0.42
N LYS A 57 -10.73 0.47 1.14
CA LYS A 57 -11.12 1.29 2.29
C LYS A 57 -9.99 1.47 3.32
N ARG A 58 -9.29 0.40 3.69
CA ARG A 58 -8.20 0.46 4.69
C ARG A 58 -7.06 1.41 4.30
N ALA A 59 -6.77 1.50 3.01
CA ALA A 59 -5.75 2.42 2.50
C ALA A 59 -6.28 3.87 2.43
N VAL A 60 -7.51 4.05 1.97
CA VAL A 60 -8.17 5.36 1.92
C VAL A 60 -8.29 5.95 3.33
N ASP A 61 -8.74 5.15 4.30
CA ASP A 61 -8.90 5.60 5.69
C ASP A 61 -7.55 5.98 6.32
N THR A 62 -6.48 5.25 5.99
CA THR A 62 -5.13 5.60 6.46
C THR A 62 -4.67 6.93 5.87
N ALA A 63 -4.88 7.16 4.58
CA ALA A 63 -4.51 8.40 3.89
C ALA A 63 -5.36 9.59 4.35
N ALA A 64 -6.63 9.35 4.70
CA ALA A 64 -7.60 10.39 5.05
C ALA A 64 -7.19 11.24 6.26
N ALA A 65 -6.51 10.66 7.23
CA ALA A 65 -6.02 11.40 8.40
C ALA A 65 -5.04 12.51 8.00
N THR A 66 -4.08 12.19 7.13
CA THR A 66 -3.14 13.20 6.58
C THR A 66 -3.87 14.21 5.71
N ALA A 67 -4.78 13.75 4.86
CA ALA A 67 -5.55 14.61 3.96
C ALA A 67 -6.38 15.65 4.73
N ARG A 68 -7.10 15.23 5.76
CA ARG A 68 -7.90 16.14 6.60
C ARG A 68 -7.04 17.21 7.27
N ARG A 69 -5.91 16.80 7.83
CA ARG A 69 -5.00 17.71 8.53
C ARG A 69 -4.41 18.77 7.59
N ARG A 70 -4.25 18.46 6.32
CA ARG A 70 -3.63 19.33 5.33
C ARG A 70 -4.63 20.04 4.40
N GLY A 71 -5.92 19.76 4.53
CA GLY A 71 -6.93 20.28 3.61
C GLY A 71 -6.73 19.80 2.17
N MET A 72 -6.23 18.58 2.00
CA MET A 72 -5.97 17.97 0.69
C MET A 72 -6.97 16.86 0.40
N GLU A 73 -7.16 16.56 -0.87
CA GLU A 73 -7.95 15.42 -1.32
C GLU A 73 -7.08 14.17 -1.46
N VAL A 74 -7.70 13.00 -1.33
CA VAL A 74 -7.07 11.71 -1.63
C VAL A 74 -7.48 11.28 -3.03
N LEU A 75 -6.50 11.14 -3.93
CA LEU A 75 -6.71 10.51 -5.23
C LEU A 75 -6.58 9.00 -5.07
N THR A 76 -7.58 8.24 -5.51
CA THR A 76 -7.52 6.78 -5.43
C THR A 76 -7.12 6.15 -6.77
N THR A 77 -6.44 5.01 -6.69
CA THR A 77 -6.04 4.24 -7.88
C THR A 77 -6.08 2.74 -7.62
N PRO A 78 -6.65 1.94 -8.54
CA PRO A 78 -6.59 0.48 -8.43
C PRO A 78 -5.17 -0.09 -8.63
N LEU A 79 -4.23 0.70 -9.16
CA LEU A 79 -2.85 0.27 -9.34
C LEU A 79 -2.16 -0.05 -8.00
N LEU A 80 -2.62 0.56 -6.90
CA LEU A 80 -2.10 0.33 -5.55
C LEU A 80 -2.84 -0.76 -4.78
N ARG A 81 -3.86 -1.40 -5.35
CA ARG A 81 -4.54 -2.51 -4.68
C ARG A 81 -3.55 -3.59 -4.26
N GLU A 82 -3.87 -4.27 -3.17
CA GLU A 82 -3.10 -5.45 -2.77
C GLU A 82 -3.16 -6.53 -3.85
N ARG A 83 -2.21 -7.46 -3.80
CA ARG A 83 -2.25 -8.66 -4.63
C ARG A 83 -3.62 -9.31 -4.53
N ASP A 84 -4.20 -9.66 -5.65
CA ASP A 84 -5.40 -10.47 -5.67
C ASP A 84 -5.03 -11.90 -5.24
N TRP A 85 -5.52 -12.32 -4.08
CA TRP A 85 -5.25 -13.64 -3.53
C TRP A 85 -6.25 -14.71 -3.98
N GLY A 86 -7.17 -14.36 -4.90
CA GLY A 86 -8.10 -15.31 -5.49
C GLY A 86 -8.85 -16.12 -4.44
N GLY A 87 -8.88 -17.44 -4.60
CA GLY A 87 -9.56 -18.35 -3.68
C GLY A 87 -9.02 -18.39 -2.26
N PHE A 88 -7.83 -17.83 -1.99
CA PHE A 88 -7.30 -17.68 -0.63
C PHE A 88 -7.88 -16.48 0.12
N THR A 89 -8.51 -15.58 -0.56
CA THR A 89 -9.11 -14.38 0.06
C THR A 89 -10.15 -14.77 1.10
N GLY A 90 -10.06 -14.16 2.29
CA GLY A 90 -10.96 -14.45 3.41
C GLY A 90 -10.58 -15.66 4.23
N ARG A 91 -9.53 -16.37 3.87
CA ARG A 91 -9.05 -17.56 4.58
C ARG A 91 -8.08 -17.20 5.70
N TYR A 92 -8.03 -18.02 6.74
CA TYR A 92 -7.04 -17.91 7.82
C TYR A 92 -5.66 -18.29 7.30
N ILE A 93 -4.72 -17.35 7.35
CA ILE A 93 -3.40 -17.51 6.70
C ILE A 93 -2.64 -18.77 7.16
N PRO A 94 -2.58 -19.10 8.46
CA PRO A 94 -1.85 -20.31 8.88
C PRO A 94 -2.37 -21.62 8.27
N ASP A 95 -3.66 -21.69 7.91
CA ASP A 95 -4.25 -22.88 7.30
C ASP A 95 -3.80 -23.08 5.84
N LEU A 96 -3.23 -22.03 5.20
CA LEU A 96 -2.87 -22.05 3.79
C LEU A 96 -1.48 -22.62 3.51
N LYS A 97 -0.67 -22.83 4.56
CA LYS A 97 0.75 -23.14 4.45
C LYS A 97 1.06 -24.33 3.54
N ASP A 98 0.25 -25.40 3.62
CA ASP A 98 0.47 -26.64 2.87
C ASP A 98 -0.60 -26.85 1.77
N GLU A 99 -1.46 -25.87 1.52
CA GLU A 99 -2.46 -25.96 0.46
C GLU A 99 -1.88 -25.61 -0.90
N LYS A 100 -2.36 -26.31 -1.92
CA LYS A 100 -2.07 -25.95 -3.30
C LYS A 100 -2.67 -24.57 -3.61
N TRP A 101 -1.88 -23.71 -4.21
CA TRP A 101 -2.35 -22.37 -4.62
C TRP A 101 -3.39 -22.48 -5.72
N PRO A 102 -4.54 -21.82 -5.57
CA PRO A 102 -5.53 -21.73 -6.64
C PRO A 102 -4.97 -20.98 -7.85
N ASP A 103 -5.54 -21.29 -9.03
CA ASP A 103 -5.06 -20.71 -10.29
C ASP A 103 -5.46 -19.24 -10.47
N ASP A 104 -6.38 -18.72 -9.65
CA ASP A 104 -6.90 -17.36 -9.74
C ASP A 104 -6.14 -16.33 -8.90
N ILE A 105 -5.04 -16.71 -8.28
CA ILE A 105 -4.14 -15.76 -7.60
C ILE A 105 -3.39 -14.94 -8.65
N GLU A 106 -3.35 -13.64 -8.45
CA GLU A 106 -2.55 -12.73 -9.29
C GLU A 106 -1.10 -13.19 -9.36
N SER A 107 -0.56 -13.36 -10.57
CA SER A 107 0.83 -13.77 -10.75
C SER A 107 1.81 -12.68 -10.29
N LEU A 108 3.03 -13.08 -9.95
CA LEU A 108 4.09 -12.10 -9.62
C LEU A 108 4.41 -11.21 -10.80
N ASP A 109 4.39 -11.73 -12.02
CA ASP A 109 4.65 -10.93 -13.23
C ASP A 109 3.58 -9.86 -13.43
N HIS A 110 2.30 -10.20 -13.24
CA HIS A 110 1.21 -9.23 -13.29
C HIS A 110 1.32 -8.17 -12.20
N LEU A 111 1.63 -8.60 -10.98
CA LEU A 111 1.84 -7.70 -9.85
C LEU A 111 2.98 -6.71 -10.11
N LYS A 112 4.11 -7.18 -10.64
CA LYS A 112 5.25 -6.32 -11.01
C LYS A 112 4.89 -5.35 -12.13
N LEU A 113 4.12 -5.80 -13.11
CA LEU A 113 3.64 -4.91 -14.18
C LEU A 113 2.75 -3.80 -13.62
N ARG A 114 1.88 -4.09 -12.65
CA ARG A 114 1.08 -3.07 -11.95
C ARG A 114 1.98 -2.09 -11.19
N ALA A 115 3.01 -2.60 -10.53
CA ALA A 115 3.99 -1.77 -9.82
C ALA A 115 4.72 -0.82 -10.78
N GLU A 116 5.16 -1.31 -11.94
CA GLU A 116 5.78 -0.50 -12.99
C GLU A 116 4.84 0.60 -13.48
N LYS A 117 3.58 0.26 -13.74
CA LYS A 117 2.56 1.23 -14.15
C LYS A 117 2.31 2.30 -13.08
N PHE A 118 2.33 1.92 -11.82
CA PHE A 118 2.17 2.88 -10.72
C PHE A 118 3.37 3.84 -10.65
N ILE A 119 4.60 3.34 -10.74
CA ILE A 119 5.81 4.17 -10.75
C ILE A 119 5.75 5.16 -11.91
N SER A 120 5.41 4.69 -13.12
CA SER A 120 5.27 5.55 -14.30
C SER A 120 4.17 6.59 -14.11
N PHE A 121 3.04 6.21 -13.55
CA PHE A 121 1.94 7.13 -13.24
C PHE A 121 2.39 8.27 -12.32
N VAL A 122 3.11 7.96 -11.25
CA VAL A 122 3.61 8.98 -10.31
C VAL A 122 4.64 9.87 -10.98
N HIS A 123 5.60 9.27 -11.67
CA HIS A 123 6.66 10.00 -12.38
C HIS A 123 6.09 10.98 -13.41
N ASP A 124 5.11 10.54 -14.19
CA ASP A 124 4.57 11.34 -15.30
C ASP A 124 3.55 12.37 -14.85
N THR A 125 2.78 12.06 -13.79
CA THR A 125 1.72 12.95 -13.28
C THR A 125 2.28 14.02 -12.34
N TYR A 126 3.32 13.69 -11.57
CA TYR A 126 3.84 14.54 -10.51
C TYR A 126 5.34 14.84 -10.65
N PRO A 127 5.82 15.31 -11.82
CA PRO A 127 7.25 15.56 -12.01
C PRO A 127 7.76 16.63 -11.03
N GLY A 128 8.82 16.27 -10.27
CA GLY A 128 9.43 17.19 -9.30
C GLY A 128 8.62 17.44 -8.03
N LYS A 129 7.56 16.67 -7.81
CA LYS A 129 6.62 16.85 -6.68
C LYS A 129 6.91 15.89 -5.54
N ARG A 130 6.25 16.12 -4.40
CA ARG A 130 6.27 15.24 -3.24
C ARG A 130 4.91 14.58 -3.09
N VAL A 131 4.87 13.25 -3.17
CA VAL A 131 3.65 12.45 -3.21
C VAL A 131 3.65 11.48 -2.05
N LEU A 132 2.57 11.49 -1.25
CA LEU A 132 2.29 10.44 -0.28
C LEU A 132 1.44 9.37 -0.99
N ALA A 133 1.86 8.11 -0.91
CA ALA A 133 1.11 7.00 -1.50
C ALA A 133 0.87 5.92 -0.45
N VAL A 134 -0.38 5.57 -0.22
CA VAL A 134 -0.77 4.52 0.72
C VAL A 134 -1.22 3.27 -0.04
N GLY A 135 -0.46 2.21 0.12
CA GLY A 135 -0.73 0.91 -0.48
C GLY A 135 -0.81 -0.20 0.57
N HIS A 136 -0.37 -1.37 0.17
CA HIS A 136 -0.49 -2.61 0.95
C HIS A 136 0.86 -3.34 0.99
N GLY A 137 0.93 -4.40 1.80
CA GLY A 137 2.18 -5.10 2.05
C GLY A 137 2.86 -5.64 0.79
N ILE A 138 2.14 -6.38 -0.04
CA ILE A 138 2.75 -7.07 -1.19
C ILE A 138 2.91 -6.13 -2.40
N ILE A 139 1.92 -5.28 -2.70
CA ILE A 139 2.09 -4.31 -3.80
C ILE A 139 3.24 -3.33 -3.50
N ASN A 140 3.37 -2.86 -2.26
CA ASN A 140 4.48 -1.99 -1.89
C ASN A 140 5.84 -2.70 -2.00
N LYS A 141 5.86 -4.00 -1.72
CA LYS A 141 7.04 -4.84 -1.91
C LYS A 141 7.40 -4.94 -3.40
N ALA A 142 6.40 -5.13 -4.26
CA ALA A 142 6.59 -5.17 -5.72
C ALA A 142 7.10 -3.83 -6.26
N ILE A 143 6.58 -2.71 -5.78
CA ILE A 143 7.04 -1.36 -6.16
C ILE A 143 8.53 -1.20 -5.82
N GLN A 144 8.95 -1.60 -4.63
CA GLN A 144 10.35 -1.54 -4.23
C GLN A 144 11.23 -2.53 -5.01
N SER A 145 10.71 -3.73 -5.30
CA SER A 145 11.38 -4.72 -6.15
C SER A 145 11.71 -4.14 -7.52
N VAL A 146 10.76 -3.48 -8.14
CA VAL A 146 10.96 -2.81 -9.45
C VAL A 146 11.94 -1.65 -9.31
N TYR A 147 11.73 -0.79 -8.32
CA TYR A 147 12.54 0.42 -8.14
C TYR A 147 14.01 0.10 -7.88
N TYR A 148 14.30 -0.86 -7.00
CA TYR A 148 15.67 -1.23 -6.64
C TYR A 148 16.26 -2.33 -7.55
N ASN A 149 15.49 -2.85 -8.51
CA ASN A 149 15.87 -4.00 -9.33
C ASN A 149 16.28 -5.21 -8.49
N LEU A 150 15.44 -5.55 -7.51
CA LEU A 150 15.62 -6.68 -6.61
C LEU A 150 14.53 -7.72 -6.82
N GLU A 151 14.80 -8.97 -6.40
CA GLU A 151 13.75 -9.97 -6.32
C GLU A 151 12.81 -9.67 -5.14
N MET A 152 11.56 -10.11 -5.25
CA MET A 152 10.56 -9.89 -4.19
C MET A 152 11.03 -10.39 -2.81
N LYS A 153 11.69 -11.55 -2.78
CA LYS A 153 12.21 -12.15 -1.53
C LYS A 153 13.27 -11.29 -0.84
N ASP A 154 13.96 -10.44 -1.59
CA ASP A 154 15.07 -9.61 -1.08
C ASP A 154 14.60 -8.23 -0.62
N VAL A 155 13.32 -7.91 -0.82
CA VAL A 155 12.71 -6.69 -0.31
C VAL A 155 12.16 -6.94 1.10
N LYS A 156 12.60 -6.13 2.05
CA LYS A 156 12.14 -6.25 3.44
C LYS A 156 10.66 -5.87 3.54
N PRO A 157 9.82 -6.68 4.22
CA PRO A 157 8.42 -6.32 4.43
C PRO A 157 8.26 -5.01 5.21
N MET A 158 7.19 -4.27 4.90
CA MET A 158 6.82 -3.06 5.62
C MET A 158 5.85 -3.39 6.77
N ALA A 159 6.04 -2.75 7.91
CA ALA A 159 5.06 -2.76 8.99
C ALA A 159 3.87 -1.84 8.65
N ASN A 160 2.75 -1.99 9.36
CA ASN A 160 1.60 -1.09 9.22
C ASN A 160 2.03 0.37 9.46
N ALA A 161 1.60 1.26 8.58
CA ALA A 161 1.90 2.69 8.59
C ALA A 161 3.39 3.04 8.46
N GLU A 162 4.25 2.09 8.15
CA GLU A 162 5.66 2.36 7.86
C GLU A 162 5.79 3.18 6.58
N ILE A 163 6.76 4.11 6.56
CA ILE A 163 7.07 4.95 5.40
C ILE A 163 8.40 4.52 4.81
N ARG A 164 8.47 4.42 3.49
CA ARG A 164 9.73 4.33 2.75
C ARG A 164 9.77 5.38 1.66
N VAL A 165 10.89 6.06 1.53
CA VAL A 165 11.04 7.17 0.58
C VAL A 165 11.76 6.66 -0.65
N LEU A 166 11.16 6.89 -1.83
CA LEU A 166 11.73 6.59 -3.13
C LEU A 166 11.88 7.88 -3.93
N ASP A 167 13.00 8.04 -4.60
CA ASP A 167 13.27 9.20 -5.47
C ASP A 167 13.14 8.74 -6.94
N LEU A 168 12.02 9.10 -7.58
CA LEU A 168 11.65 8.68 -8.93
C LEU A 168 12.12 9.66 -10.01
#